data_1f173e16a006264578a2d558339a8912
#
_entry.id   1f173e16a006264578a2d558339a8912
#
_cell.length_a   1.000
_cell.length_b   1.000
_cell.length_c   1.000
_cell.angle_alpha   90.00
_cell.angle_beta   90.00
_cell.angle_gamma   90.00
#
_symmetry.space_group_name_H-M   'P 1'
#
loop_
_entity.id
_entity.type
_entity.pdbx_description
1 polymer ?
#
loop_
_entity_poly.entity_id
_entity_poly.type
_entity_poly.pdbx_seq_one_letter_code
_entity_poly.pdbx_strand_id
1 'polypeptide(L)'
;ALLYRAVGEQLTCIFVDHGLLRKDEGDQVERAMHDCLGMRIVRVNAQERFLTKLAGISEPERKRKIIGEEFIRVFEAEAKKLGRVDFLAQGTIYPDVVESGVGGESVVIKSHHNVGGLPDHVDFKEIIEPLRRLFKDEVRQLGIELGLPESLVWRQPFPGPGLAIRVIGEITEEKLHIVREADAIFREEVAKAGLERSINQYFAALTNLRSVGVMGDERTYDYAIALRAVQELALSLPLLIVCHPVLAFLHRKFTL
;
A
#
# COMPACT_ATOMS: atom_id res chain seq x y z
N ALA A 1 -1.53 1.54 -17.31
CA ALA A 1 -0.67 1.63 -18.49
C ALA A 1 -1.18 0.73 -19.63
N LEU A 2 -1.19 -0.61 -19.47
CA LEU A 2 -1.59 -1.55 -20.52
C LEU A 2 -2.98 -1.23 -21.11
N LEU A 3 -3.98 -1.10 -20.26
CA LEU A 3 -5.35 -0.77 -20.70
C LEU A 3 -5.43 0.63 -21.33
N TYR A 4 -4.75 1.62 -20.77
CA TYR A 4 -4.74 2.95 -21.36
C TYR A 4 -4.14 2.95 -22.78
N ARG A 5 -3.11 2.16 -23.00
CA ARG A 5 -2.54 1.96 -24.34
C ARG A 5 -3.52 1.28 -25.33
N ALA A 6 -4.38 0.40 -24.79
CA ALA A 6 -5.34 -0.34 -25.60
C ALA A 6 -6.59 0.48 -25.95
N VAL A 7 -7.14 1.23 -24.97
CA VAL A 7 -8.46 1.88 -25.11
C VAL A 7 -8.45 3.39 -24.89
N GLY A 8 -7.30 3.97 -24.53
CA GLY A 8 -7.10 5.43 -24.41
C GLY A 8 -8.09 6.08 -23.44
N GLU A 9 -8.73 7.12 -23.90
CA GLU A 9 -9.68 7.96 -23.17
C GLU A 9 -10.95 7.22 -22.67
N GLN A 10 -11.20 6.00 -23.14
CA GLN A 10 -12.30 5.17 -22.62
C GLN A 10 -12.00 4.61 -21.23
N LEU A 11 -10.73 4.67 -20.79
CA LEU A 11 -10.32 4.26 -19.44
C LEU A 11 -10.43 5.43 -18.48
N THR A 12 -11.22 5.27 -17.43
CA THR A 12 -11.23 6.17 -16.28
C THR A 12 -10.53 5.50 -15.09
N CYS A 13 -9.50 6.16 -14.58
CA CYS A 13 -8.77 5.69 -13.40
C CYS A 13 -9.24 6.45 -12.17
N ILE A 14 -9.74 5.73 -11.17
CA ILE A 14 -10.12 6.29 -9.86
C ILE A 14 -9.05 5.92 -8.84
N PHE A 15 -8.45 6.90 -8.20
CA PHE A 15 -7.49 6.73 -7.13
C PHE A 15 -8.09 7.20 -5.80
N VAL A 16 -8.32 6.27 -4.89
CA VAL A 16 -8.90 6.57 -3.57
C VAL A 16 -7.79 6.85 -2.57
N ASP A 17 -7.69 8.11 -2.15
CA ASP A 17 -6.81 8.51 -1.04
C ASP A 17 -7.56 8.32 0.29
N HIS A 18 -7.29 7.21 0.94
CA HIS A 18 -7.93 6.81 2.20
C HIS A 18 -7.19 7.30 3.46
N GLY A 19 -6.19 8.18 3.31
CA GLY A 19 -5.43 8.72 4.43
C GLY A 19 -4.39 7.77 5.05
N LEU A 20 -4.26 6.55 4.54
CA LEU A 20 -3.36 5.52 5.07
C LEU A 20 -2.20 5.23 4.10
N LEU A 21 -1.98 6.11 3.14
CA LEU A 21 -0.89 6.06 2.18
C LEU A 21 0.45 6.40 2.84
N ARG A 22 1.55 5.99 2.20
CA ARG A 22 2.90 6.45 2.51
C ARG A 22 3.01 7.97 2.33
N LYS A 23 4.10 8.54 2.85
CA LYS A 23 4.42 9.95 2.64
C LYS A 23 4.44 10.28 1.14
N ASP A 24 3.70 11.30 0.75
CA ASP A 24 3.59 11.85 -0.62
C ASP A 24 3.20 10.81 -1.71
N GLU A 25 2.74 9.61 -1.32
CA GLU A 25 2.48 8.53 -2.27
C GLU A 25 1.36 8.90 -3.27
N GLY A 26 0.31 9.56 -2.82
CA GLY A 26 -0.78 10.00 -3.69
C GLY A 26 -0.29 10.94 -4.80
N ASP A 27 0.50 11.92 -4.44
CA ASP A 27 1.06 12.90 -5.38
C ASP A 27 2.09 12.27 -6.33
N GLN A 28 2.87 11.30 -5.83
CA GLN A 28 3.82 10.55 -6.66
C GLN A 28 3.10 9.70 -7.71
N VAL A 29 2.03 9.01 -7.33
CA VAL A 29 1.23 8.19 -8.26
C VAL A 29 0.57 9.07 -9.32
N GLU A 30 -0.06 10.15 -8.93
CA GLU A 30 -0.74 11.07 -9.84
C GLU A 30 0.23 11.66 -10.86
N ARG A 31 1.37 12.19 -10.40
CA ARG A 31 2.44 12.70 -11.27
C ARG A 31 2.99 11.63 -12.22
N ALA A 32 3.31 10.45 -11.71
CA ALA A 32 3.87 9.39 -12.54
C ALA A 32 2.90 8.93 -13.64
N MET A 33 1.62 8.85 -13.37
CA MET A 33 0.62 8.47 -14.37
C MET A 33 0.39 9.57 -15.39
N HIS A 34 0.36 10.83 -14.96
CA HIS A 34 0.23 11.98 -15.85
C HIS A 34 1.47 12.13 -16.75
N ASP A 35 2.67 12.17 -16.17
CA ASP A 35 3.90 12.51 -16.89
C ASP A 35 4.36 11.40 -17.81
N CYS A 36 4.17 10.12 -17.42
CA CYS A 36 4.64 8.98 -18.22
C CYS A 36 3.64 8.50 -19.26
N LEU A 37 2.34 8.65 -18.99
CA LEU A 37 1.30 8.07 -19.82
C LEU A 37 0.30 9.11 -20.36
N GLY A 38 0.38 10.36 -19.91
CA GLY A 38 -0.65 11.36 -20.20
C GLY A 38 -2.02 11.02 -19.58
N MET A 39 -2.05 10.06 -18.66
CA MET A 39 -3.31 9.59 -18.05
C MET A 39 -3.85 10.59 -17.04
N ARG A 40 -5.13 10.90 -17.17
CA ARG A 40 -5.85 11.62 -16.13
C ARG A 40 -6.41 10.65 -15.08
N ILE A 41 -6.08 10.90 -13.81
CA ILE A 41 -6.61 10.14 -12.67
C ILE A 41 -7.65 11.01 -11.94
N VAL A 42 -8.76 10.42 -11.58
CA VAL A 42 -9.73 11.00 -10.64
C VAL A 42 -9.28 10.64 -9.23
N ARG A 43 -8.62 11.57 -8.54
CA ARG A 43 -8.24 11.39 -7.14
C ARG A 43 -9.39 11.73 -6.23
N VAL A 44 -9.79 10.78 -5.41
CA VAL A 44 -10.87 10.91 -4.43
C VAL A 44 -10.27 11.04 -3.05
N ASN A 45 -10.39 12.20 -2.42
CA ASN A 45 -10.01 12.37 -1.02
C ASN A 45 -11.11 11.79 -0.11
N ALA A 46 -10.82 10.64 0.47
CA ALA A 46 -11.71 9.93 1.39
C ALA A 46 -11.10 9.78 2.80
N GLN A 47 -10.02 10.52 3.12
CA GLN A 47 -9.24 10.35 4.35
C GLN A 47 -10.11 10.43 5.61
N GLU A 48 -10.89 11.50 5.78
CA GLU A 48 -11.77 11.69 6.93
C GLU A 48 -12.74 10.52 7.11
N ARG A 49 -13.31 10.06 6.00
CA ARG A 49 -14.28 8.96 5.97
C ARG A 49 -13.68 7.64 6.49
N PHE A 50 -12.47 7.29 6.05
CA PHE A 50 -11.78 6.10 6.51
C PHE A 50 -11.30 6.23 7.95
N LEU A 51 -10.69 7.35 8.32
CA LEU A 51 -10.16 7.57 9.66
C LEU A 51 -11.27 7.57 10.72
N THR A 52 -12.43 8.17 10.43
CA THR A 52 -13.60 8.13 11.31
C THR A 52 -14.07 6.70 11.55
N LYS A 53 -14.10 5.86 10.52
CA LYS A 53 -14.52 4.46 10.66
C LYS A 53 -13.51 3.59 11.42
N LEU A 54 -12.26 3.98 11.42
CA LEU A 54 -11.16 3.28 12.08
C LEU A 54 -10.91 3.75 13.52
N ALA A 55 -11.58 4.80 13.96
CA ALA A 55 -11.47 5.30 15.33
C ALA A 55 -11.80 4.22 16.34
N GLY A 56 -10.93 4.02 17.35
CA GLY A 56 -11.08 2.99 18.39
C GLY A 56 -10.83 1.55 17.93
N ILE A 57 -10.48 1.31 16.67
CA ILE A 57 -10.26 -0.03 16.15
C ILE A 57 -8.78 -0.40 16.27
N SER A 58 -8.48 -1.39 17.10
CA SER A 58 -7.11 -1.85 17.37
C SER A 58 -6.76 -3.15 16.63
N GLU A 59 -7.74 -4.02 16.37
CA GLU A 59 -7.54 -5.36 15.84
C GLU A 59 -7.28 -5.32 14.33
N PRO A 60 -6.17 -5.93 13.83
CA PRO A 60 -5.74 -5.81 12.44
C PRO A 60 -6.76 -6.33 11.41
N GLU A 61 -7.41 -7.47 11.68
CA GLU A 61 -8.38 -8.04 10.74
C GLU A 61 -9.65 -7.17 10.65
N ARG A 62 -10.05 -6.56 11.77
CA ARG A 62 -11.17 -5.63 11.76
C ARG A 62 -10.86 -4.36 10.98
N LYS A 63 -9.61 -3.84 11.11
CA LYS A 63 -9.16 -2.73 10.28
C LYS A 63 -9.22 -3.08 8.80
N ARG A 64 -8.73 -4.27 8.40
CA ARG A 64 -8.76 -4.71 7.01
C ARG A 64 -10.18 -4.77 6.45
N LYS A 65 -11.11 -5.38 7.18
CA LYS A 65 -12.53 -5.47 6.78
C LYS A 65 -13.16 -4.10 6.58
N ILE A 66 -13.00 -3.21 7.56
CA ILE A 66 -13.55 -1.84 7.47
C ILE A 66 -12.98 -1.10 6.27
N ILE A 67 -11.67 -1.18 6.04
CA ILE A 67 -11.01 -0.52 4.91
C ILE A 67 -11.50 -1.09 3.59
N GLY A 68 -11.60 -2.42 3.47
CA GLY A 68 -12.09 -3.07 2.26
C GLY A 68 -13.53 -2.68 1.93
N GLU A 69 -14.44 -2.78 2.90
CA GLU A 69 -15.84 -2.39 2.73
C GLU A 69 -15.99 -0.92 2.34
N GLU A 70 -15.24 -0.04 3.01
CA GLU A 70 -15.34 1.38 2.77
C GLU A 70 -14.76 1.78 1.40
N PHE A 71 -13.68 1.09 0.98
CA PHE A 71 -13.09 1.29 -0.35
C PHE A 71 -14.11 1.01 -1.45
N ILE A 72 -14.86 -0.09 -1.34
CA ILE A 72 -15.90 -0.43 -2.31
C ILE A 72 -16.99 0.63 -2.33
N ARG A 73 -17.46 1.09 -1.17
CA ARG A 73 -18.50 2.14 -1.11
C ARG A 73 -18.05 3.46 -1.73
N VAL A 74 -16.78 3.84 -1.53
CA VAL A 74 -16.23 5.04 -2.19
C VAL A 74 -16.15 4.81 -3.69
N PHE A 75 -15.66 3.65 -4.13
CA PHE A 75 -15.56 3.31 -5.53
C PHE A 75 -16.93 3.31 -6.23
N GLU A 76 -17.96 2.70 -5.62
CA GLU A 76 -19.34 2.72 -6.14
C GLU A 76 -19.90 4.12 -6.27
N ALA A 77 -19.66 4.97 -5.27
CA ALA A 77 -20.13 6.36 -5.29
C ALA A 77 -19.49 7.14 -6.44
N GLU A 78 -18.20 6.93 -6.71
CA GLU A 78 -17.50 7.58 -7.81
C GLU A 78 -17.91 6.99 -9.17
N ALA A 79 -18.04 5.67 -9.28
CA ALA A 79 -18.49 5.01 -10.50
C ALA A 79 -19.88 5.51 -10.95
N LYS A 80 -20.79 5.72 -9.99
CA LYS A 80 -22.14 6.31 -10.28
C LYS A 80 -22.08 7.72 -10.88
N LYS A 81 -21.07 8.51 -10.53
CA LYS A 81 -20.88 9.86 -11.10
C LYS A 81 -20.43 9.82 -12.56
N LEU A 82 -19.78 8.74 -12.97
CA LEU A 82 -19.33 8.54 -14.36
C LEU A 82 -20.48 8.15 -15.31
N GLY A 83 -21.66 7.83 -14.77
CA GLY A 83 -22.78 7.32 -15.53
C GLY A 83 -22.64 5.83 -15.84
N ARG A 84 -22.88 5.45 -17.09
CA ARG A 84 -22.81 4.03 -17.49
C ARG A 84 -21.35 3.59 -17.64
N VAL A 85 -20.95 2.62 -16.84
CA VAL A 85 -19.64 1.94 -16.92
C VAL A 85 -19.91 0.49 -17.32
N ASP A 86 -19.38 0.06 -18.46
CA ASP A 86 -19.60 -1.29 -18.96
C ASP A 86 -18.65 -2.34 -18.35
N PHE A 87 -17.41 -1.95 -18.02
CA PHE A 87 -16.37 -2.87 -17.58
C PHE A 87 -15.64 -2.35 -16.34
N LEU A 88 -15.33 -3.28 -15.41
CA LEU A 88 -14.41 -3.03 -14.30
C LEU A 88 -13.07 -3.70 -14.60
N ALA A 89 -11.97 -2.95 -14.51
CA ALA A 89 -10.64 -3.49 -14.67
C ALA A 89 -9.99 -3.78 -13.32
N GLN A 90 -9.45 -4.98 -13.14
CA GLN A 90 -8.72 -5.40 -11.95
C GLN A 90 -7.30 -5.83 -12.29
N GLY A 91 -6.36 -5.52 -11.40
CA GLY A 91 -4.94 -5.86 -11.55
C GLY A 91 -4.58 -7.23 -10.97
N THR A 92 -5.49 -8.18 -10.96
CA THR A 92 -5.26 -9.56 -10.49
C THR A 92 -4.10 -10.19 -11.27
N ILE A 93 -3.15 -10.81 -10.58
CA ILE A 93 -2.03 -11.55 -11.15
C ILE A 93 -2.14 -13.04 -10.85
N TYR A 94 -1.36 -13.89 -11.52
CA TYR A 94 -1.48 -15.34 -11.40
C TYR A 94 -1.34 -15.87 -9.95
N PRO A 95 -0.40 -15.39 -9.11
CA PRO A 95 -0.35 -15.79 -7.70
C PRO A 95 -1.64 -15.51 -6.92
N ASP A 96 -2.32 -14.40 -7.20
CA ASP A 96 -3.61 -14.08 -6.54
C ASP A 96 -4.69 -15.10 -6.89
N VAL A 97 -4.69 -15.60 -8.13
CA VAL A 97 -5.63 -16.65 -8.60
C VAL A 97 -5.38 -17.96 -7.88
N VAL A 98 -4.11 -18.36 -7.73
CA VAL A 98 -3.73 -19.61 -7.06
C VAL A 98 -4.05 -19.52 -5.56
N GLU A 99 -3.75 -18.40 -4.92
CA GLU A 99 -4.00 -18.17 -3.49
C GLU A 99 -5.51 -18.10 -3.17
N SER A 100 -6.35 -17.66 -4.10
CA SER A 100 -7.81 -17.59 -3.91
C SER A 100 -8.56 -18.93 -4.05
N GLY A 101 -7.85 -20.02 -4.35
CA GLY A 101 -8.43 -21.35 -4.36
C GLY A 101 -9.33 -21.68 -5.57
N VAL A 102 -9.33 -20.87 -6.61
CA VAL A 102 -10.08 -21.12 -7.84
C VAL A 102 -9.41 -22.20 -8.71
N GLY A 103 -9.14 -23.38 -8.13
CA GLY A 103 -8.43 -24.43 -8.86
C GLY A 103 -8.28 -25.76 -8.16
N GLY A 104 -8.88 -25.97 -7.00
CA GLY A 104 -8.80 -27.25 -6.29
C GLY A 104 -8.67 -27.10 -4.77
N GLU A 105 -8.81 -28.16 -4.04
CA GLU A 105 -8.93 -28.31 -2.58
C GLU A 105 -7.86 -27.66 -1.68
N SER A 106 -7.24 -26.57 -2.08
CA SER A 106 -6.33 -25.83 -1.20
C SER A 106 -7.14 -24.88 -0.31
N VAL A 107 -6.94 -25.04 0.98
CA VAL A 107 -7.45 -24.19 2.05
C VAL A 107 -7.27 -22.72 1.63
N VAL A 108 -8.36 -21.96 1.60
CA VAL A 108 -8.39 -20.52 1.37
C VAL A 108 -7.49 -19.82 2.40
N ILE A 109 -6.23 -19.63 2.05
CA ILE A 109 -5.24 -19.05 2.97
C ILE A 109 -5.33 -17.52 2.99
N LYS A 110 -5.94 -16.91 1.96
CA LYS A 110 -6.05 -15.44 1.89
C LYS A 110 -7.33 -14.95 1.23
N SER A 111 -8.22 -14.44 2.05
CA SER A 111 -9.29 -13.51 1.66
C SER A 111 -8.78 -12.07 1.42
N HIS A 112 -7.49 -11.86 1.16
CA HIS A 112 -6.85 -10.56 1.31
C HIS A 112 -6.84 -9.70 0.05
N HIS A 113 -6.98 -10.30 -1.12
CA HIS A 113 -6.97 -9.57 -2.38
C HIS A 113 -8.37 -9.18 -2.87
N ASN A 114 -9.41 -9.72 -2.24
CA ASN A 114 -10.81 -9.37 -2.48
C ASN A 114 -11.54 -9.10 -1.15
N VAL A 115 -10.94 -8.29 -0.28
CA VAL A 115 -11.49 -7.95 1.05
C VAL A 115 -12.64 -6.97 0.92
N GLY A 116 -13.73 -7.38 0.44
CA GLY A 116 -14.91 -6.55 0.31
C GLY A 116 -15.87 -7.03 -0.76
N GLY A 117 -15.44 -7.99 -1.58
CA GLY A 117 -16.27 -8.45 -2.70
C GLY A 117 -16.27 -7.45 -3.88
N LEU A 118 -17.10 -7.74 -4.84
CA LEU A 118 -17.39 -6.83 -5.95
C LEU A 118 -18.45 -5.82 -5.51
N PRO A 119 -18.49 -4.62 -6.14
CA PRO A 119 -19.57 -3.67 -5.91
C PRO A 119 -20.93 -4.30 -6.22
N ASP A 120 -21.81 -4.40 -5.22
CA ASP A 120 -23.14 -5.02 -5.37
C ASP A 120 -24.12 -4.13 -6.16
N HIS A 121 -23.78 -2.85 -6.34
CA HIS A 121 -24.70 -1.83 -6.88
C HIS A 121 -24.25 -1.19 -8.19
N VAL A 122 -23.17 -1.70 -8.79
CA VAL A 122 -22.71 -1.24 -10.12
C VAL A 122 -22.87 -2.38 -11.12
N ASP A 123 -23.71 -2.15 -12.12
CA ASP A 123 -24.04 -3.15 -13.13
C ASP A 123 -22.97 -3.16 -14.22
N PHE A 124 -21.84 -3.85 -13.94
CA PHE A 124 -20.80 -4.10 -14.93
C PHE A 124 -21.18 -5.28 -15.81
N LYS A 125 -20.94 -5.17 -17.10
CA LYS A 125 -21.12 -6.30 -18.03
C LYS A 125 -20.12 -7.40 -17.78
N GLU A 126 -18.86 -7.01 -17.48
CA GLU A 126 -17.75 -7.95 -17.30
C GLU A 126 -16.61 -7.31 -16.49
N ILE A 127 -15.83 -8.15 -15.82
CA ILE A 127 -14.57 -7.78 -15.17
C ILE A 127 -13.42 -8.14 -16.09
N ILE A 128 -12.56 -7.18 -16.37
CA ILE A 128 -11.37 -7.36 -17.20
C ILE A 128 -10.15 -7.51 -16.32
N GLU A 129 -9.47 -8.66 -16.39
CA GLU A 129 -8.27 -8.98 -15.63
C GLU A 129 -7.09 -9.27 -16.58
N PRO A 130 -6.47 -8.26 -17.19
CA PRO A 130 -5.50 -8.45 -18.26
C PRO A 130 -4.19 -9.08 -17.79
N LEU A 131 -3.90 -9.05 -16.49
CA LEU A 131 -2.67 -9.57 -15.90
C LEU A 131 -2.84 -10.95 -15.24
N ARG A 132 -4.04 -11.53 -15.26
CA ARG A 132 -4.44 -12.74 -14.54
C ARG A 132 -3.53 -13.96 -14.76
N ARG A 133 -2.86 -14.03 -15.90
CA ARG A 133 -1.99 -15.15 -16.28
C ARG A 133 -0.50 -14.85 -16.12
N LEU A 134 -0.15 -13.66 -15.61
CA LEU A 134 1.23 -13.23 -15.47
C LEU A 134 1.72 -13.35 -14.02
N PHE A 135 2.97 -13.77 -13.87
CA PHE A 135 3.68 -13.67 -12.60
C PHE A 135 4.15 -12.24 -12.35
N LYS A 136 4.50 -11.93 -11.11
CA LYS A 136 4.90 -10.58 -10.69
C LYS A 136 6.09 -10.04 -11.48
N ASP A 137 7.05 -10.88 -11.82
CA ASP A 137 8.23 -10.47 -12.56
C ASP A 137 7.92 -10.21 -14.05
N GLU A 138 7.01 -10.99 -14.63
CA GLU A 138 6.49 -10.75 -15.98
C GLU A 138 5.69 -9.43 -16.04
N VAL A 139 4.92 -9.11 -15.01
CA VAL A 139 4.21 -7.82 -14.90
C VAL A 139 5.20 -6.66 -14.80
N ARG A 140 6.32 -6.82 -14.10
CA ARG A 140 7.38 -5.82 -14.03
C ARG A 140 8.04 -5.62 -15.39
N GLN A 141 8.38 -6.71 -16.08
CA GLN A 141 8.94 -6.65 -17.42
C GLN A 141 7.99 -5.93 -18.38
N LEU A 142 6.71 -6.28 -18.36
CA LEU A 142 5.67 -5.58 -19.12
C LEU A 142 5.60 -4.09 -18.78
N GLY A 143 5.75 -3.74 -17.51
CA GLY A 143 5.81 -2.34 -17.07
C GLY A 143 6.96 -1.57 -17.69
N ILE A 144 8.15 -2.16 -17.76
CA ILE A 144 9.33 -1.58 -18.40
C ILE A 144 9.09 -1.39 -19.92
N GLU A 145 8.56 -2.41 -20.59
CA GLU A 145 8.24 -2.36 -22.03
C GLU A 145 7.17 -1.31 -22.36
N LEU A 146 6.26 -1.05 -21.44
CA LEU A 146 5.26 0.01 -21.55
C LEU A 146 5.83 1.42 -21.28
N GLY A 147 7.12 1.53 -20.91
CA GLY A 147 7.79 2.80 -20.65
C GLY A 147 7.51 3.38 -19.27
N LEU A 148 7.07 2.56 -18.31
CA LEU A 148 6.91 3.01 -16.93
C LEU A 148 8.29 3.25 -16.29
N PRO A 149 8.45 4.30 -15.45
CA PRO A 149 9.71 4.55 -14.77
C PRO A 149 10.05 3.40 -13.81
N GLU A 150 11.33 3.07 -13.73
CA GLU A 150 11.83 1.99 -12.86
C GLU A 150 11.41 2.18 -11.40
N SER A 151 11.36 3.39 -10.92
CA SER A 151 10.89 3.72 -9.55
C SER A 151 9.45 3.28 -9.28
N LEU A 152 8.61 3.22 -10.31
CA LEU A 152 7.25 2.72 -10.20
C LEU A 152 7.19 1.21 -10.34
N VAL A 153 7.92 0.64 -11.31
CA VAL A 153 7.94 -0.82 -11.58
C VAL A 153 8.53 -1.60 -10.41
N TRP A 154 9.61 -1.09 -9.81
CA TRP A 154 10.33 -1.72 -8.70
C TRP A 154 9.90 -1.23 -7.32
N ARG A 155 8.80 -0.49 -7.26
CA ARG A 155 8.26 0.00 -6.01
C ARG A 155 8.02 -1.15 -5.03
N GLN A 156 8.43 -0.93 -3.77
CA GLN A 156 8.18 -1.88 -2.69
C GLN A 156 6.68 -2.19 -2.53
N PRO A 157 6.31 -3.45 -2.33
CA PRO A 157 4.94 -3.85 -2.09
C PRO A 157 4.32 -3.02 -0.96
N PHE A 158 3.08 -2.60 -1.17
CA PHE A 158 2.32 -1.89 -0.16
C PHE A 158 0.95 -2.56 -0.02
N PRO A 159 0.56 -2.95 1.19
CA PRO A 159 -0.69 -3.67 1.39
C PRO A 159 -1.89 -2.77 1.13
N GLY A 160 -3.01 -3.35 0.67
CA GLY A 160 -4.26 -2.63 0.43
C GLY A 160 -4.73 -1.78 1.61
N PRO A 161 -4.68 -2.27 2.87
CA PRO A 161 -5.01 -1.46 4.04
C PRO A 161 -4.00 -0.35 4.38
N GLY A 162 -2.95 -0.20 3.60
CA GLY A 162 -1.96 0.85 3.79
C GLY A 162 -1.23 0.77 5.14
N LEU A 163 -0.95 1.94 5.72
CA LEU A 163 -0.28 2.04 7.01
C LEU A 163 -1.12 1.55 8.20
N ALA A 164 -2.43 1.32 8.01
CA ALA A 164 -3.31 0.85 9.09
C ALA A 164 -2.81 -0.42 9.78
N ILE A 165 -2.23 -1.36 9.01
CA ILE A 165 -1.69 -2.62 9.54
C ILE A 165 -0.24 -2.50 10.01
N ARG A 166 0.39 -1.35 9.80
CA ARG A 166 1.73 -1.03 10.32
C ARG A 166 1.70 -0.19 11.59
N VAL A 167 0.51 0.20 12.03
CA VAL A 167 0.27 0.80 13.35
C VAL A 167 -0.38 -0.24 14.25
N ILE A 168 0.35 -0.71 15.25
CA ILE A 168 -0.19 -1.61 16.27
C ILE A 168 -1.09 -0.82 17.22
N GLY A 169 -2.28 -1.35 17.50
CA GLY A 169 -3.29 -0.65 18.29
C GLY A 169 -4.13 0.32 17.47
N GLU A 170 -4.75 1.28 18.10
CA GLU A 170 -5.60 2.29 17.48
C GLU A 170 -4.82 3.21 16.53
N ILE A 171 -5.48 3.65 15.46
CA ILE A 171 -4.92 4.61 14.51
C ILE A 171 -5.28 6.02 14.96
N THR A 172 -4.26 6.88 15.08
CA THR A 172 -4.42 8.32 15.30
C THR A 172 -3.61 9.09 14.27
N GLU A 173 -3.90 10.36 14.06
CA GLU A 173 -3.13 11.23 13.16
C GLU A 173 -1.66 11.31 13.57
N GLU A 174 -1.39 11.45 14.89
CA GLU A 174 -0.04 11.43 15.45
C GLU A 174 0.71 10.14 15.05
N LYS A 175 0.11 8.97 15.26
CA LYS A 175 0.72 7.68 14.95
C LYS A 175 0.94 7.50 13.45
N LEU A 176 0.02 7.97 12.63
CA LEU A 176 0.16 7.94 11.17
C LEU A 176 1.29 8.85 10.71
N HIS A 177 1.40 10.04 11.29
CA HIS A 177 2.50 10.95 10.98
C HIS A 177 3.85 10.31 11.31
N ILE A 178 4.00 9.78 12.52
CA ILE A 178 5.24 9.13 12.97
C ILE A 178 5.62 7.97 12.06
N VAL A 179 4.70 7.06 11.74
CA VAL A 179 5.02 5.89 10.91
C VAL A 179 5.32 6.29 9.47
N ARG A 180 4.68 7.34 8.93
CA ARG A 180 4.98 7.88 7.60
C ARG A 180 6.40 8.42 7.50
N GLU A 181 6.80 9.23 8.47
CA GLU A 181 8.15 9.80 8.52
C GLU A 181 9.20 8.70 8.70
N ALA A 182 8.96 7.77 9.63
CA ALA A 182 9.87 6.65 9.87
C ALA A 182 10.04 5.75 8.64
N ASP A 183 8.94 5.41 7.96
CA ASP A 183 8.99 4.61 6.72
C ASP A 183 9.73 5.36 5.60
N ALA A 184 9.48 6.66 5.46
CA ALA A 184 10.15 7.48 4.46
C ALA A 184 11.65 7.56 4.68
N ILE A 185 12.10 7.82 5.91
CA ILE A 185 13.52 7.88 6.27
C ILE A 185 14.17 6.50 6.06
N PHE A 186 13.52 5.42 6.51
CA PHE A 186 14.07 4.07 6.35
C PHE A 186 14.25 3.70 4.87
N ARG A 187 13.28 4.01 4.04
CA ARG A 187 13.36 3.77 2.60
C ARG A 187 14.45 4.60 1.94
N GLU A 188 14.61 5.84 2.35
CA GLU A 188 15.69 6.73 1.88
C GLU A 188 17.07 6.15 2.22
N GLU A 189 17.26 5.66 3.43
CA GLU A 189 18.54 5.06 3.85
C GLU A 189 18.83 3.74 3.12
N VAL A 190 17.82 2.90 2.87
CA VAL A 190 17.96 1.70 2.04
C VAL A 190 18.37 2.07 0.61
N ALA A 191 17.78 3.12 0.04
CA ALA A 191 18.11 3.61 -1.29
C ALA A 191 19.54 4.16 -1.36
N LYS A 192 19.95 4.97 -0.39
CA LYS A 192 21.32 5.49 -0.29
C LYS A 192 22.36 4.38 -0.18
N ALA A 193 22.01 3.28 0.47
CA ALA A 193 22.86 2.10 0.57
C ALA A 193 22.88 1.22 -0.70
N GLY A 194 22.06 1.52 -1.71
CA GLY A 194 21.93 0.73 -2.92
C GLY A 194 21.28 -0.64 -2.73
N LEU A 195 20.52 -0.82 -1.63
CA LEU A 195 19.95 -2.09 -1.22
C LEU A 195 18.50 -2.31 -1.66
N GLU A 196 17.91 -1.38 -2.41
CA GLU A 196 16.49 -1.41 -2.80
C GLU A 196 16.08 -2.67 -3.57
N ARG A 197 17.00 -3.23 -4.37
CA ARG A 197 16.75 -4.44 -5.19
C ARG A 197 17.18 -5.73 -4.48
N SER A 198 18.05 -5.64 -3.49
CA SER A 198 18.55 -6.81 -2.75
C SER A 198 17.67 -7.18 -1.55
N ILE A 199 16.85 -6.26 -1.07
CA ILE A 199 15.91 -6.48 0.03
C ILE A 199 14.50 -6.58 -0.52
N ASN A 200 13.88 -7.74 -0.42
CA ASN A 200 12.57 -8.02 -1.01
C ASN A 200 11.44 -7.25 -0.34
N GLN A 201 11.53 -7.06 0.96
CA GLN A 201 10.53 -6.31 1.72
C GLN A 201 11.20 -5.53 2.85
N TYR A 202 10.97 -4.23 2.91
CA TYR A 202 11.39 -3.39 4.03
C TYR A 202 10.36 -2.31 4.32
N PHE A 203 10.15 -2.04 5.61
CA PHE A 203 9.20 -1.04 6.09
C PHE A 203 9.39 -0.73 7.57
N ALA A 204 8.87 0.41 8.01
CA ALA A 204 8.72 0.76 9.41
C ALA A 204 7.31 0.40 9.91
N ALA A 205 7.22 -0.04 11.17
CA ALA A 205 5.96 -0.27 11.86
C ALA A 205 5.99 0.43 13.22
N LEU A 206 4.91 1.10 13.58
CA LEU A 206 4.75 1.73 14.88
C LEU A 206 4.25 0.69 15.88
N THR A 207 5.04 0.43 16.91
CA THR A 207 4.60 -0.39 18.04
C THR A 207 3.75 0.47 18.98
N ASN A 208 2.92 -0.16 19.80
CA ASN A 208 2.19 0.58 20.83
C ASN A 208 3.02 0.72 22.12
N LEU A 209 4.30 0.37 22.07
CA LEU A 209 5.23 0.50 23.18
C LEU A 209 5.76 1.94 23.23
N ARG A 210 5.86 2.48 24.44
CA ARG A 210 6.52 3.75 24.70
C ARG A 210 7.83 3.51 25.45
N SER A 211 8.86 4.18 25.05
CA SER A 211 10.17 4.17 25.70
C SER A 211 10.40 5.48 26.43
N VAL A 212 11.02 5.38 27.59
CA VAL A 212 11.45 6.58 28.33
C VAL A 212 12.80 7.00 27.76
N GLY A 213 12.84 8.21 27.21
CA GLY A 213 14.06 8.91 26.86
C GLY A 213 14.39 9.98 27.90
N VAL A 214 15.66 10.38 27.96
CA VAL A 214 16.11 11.54 28.73
C VAL A 214 16.75 12.50 27.76
N MET A 215 16.18 13.69 27.62
CA MET A 215 16.74 14.79 26.83
C MET A 215 16.99 15.98 27.74
N GLY A 216 18.26 16.21 28.07
CA GLY A 216 18.61 17.20 29.09
C GLY A 216 18.07 16.76 30.47
N ASP A 217 17.32 17.64 31.13
CA ASP A 217 16.70 17.38 32.44
C ASP A 217 15.26 16.87 32.35
N GLU A 218 14.71 16.66 31.12
CA GLU A 218 13.33 16.20 30.90
C GLU A 218 13.25 14.74 30.47
N ARG A 219 12.21 14.04 30.95
CA ARG A 219 11.86 12.70 30.49
C ARG A 219 10.92 12.78 29.31
N THR A 220 11.30 12.14 28.19
CA THR A 220 10.41 11.97 27.04
C THR A 220 9.80 10.56 27.04
N TYR A 221 8.58 10.44 26.50
CA TYR A 221 7.84 9.18 26.37
C TYR A 221 7.48 8.99 24.90
N ASP A 222 8.43 8.48 24.12
CA ASP A 222 8.26 8.35 22.67
C ASP A 222 7.84 6.94 22.27
N TYR A 223 7.19 6.82 21.12
CA TYR A 223 6.81 5.53 20.56
C TYR A 223 8.03 4.80 20.02
N ALA A 224 8.11 3.49 20.29
CA ALA A 224 9.10 2.62 19.68
C ALA A 224 8.69 2.24 18.25
N ILE A 225 9.62 2.40 17.30
CA ILE A 225 9.48 1.99 15.90
C ILE A 225 10.20 0.68 15.69
N ALA A 226 9.52 -0.29 15.07
CA ALA A 226 10.14 -1.51 14.58
C ALA A 226 10.48 -1.35 13.09
N LEU A 227 11.74 -1.58 12.73
CA LEU A 227 12.17 -1.65 11.33
C LEU A 227 12.25 -3.12 10.91
N ARG A 228 11.63 -3.43 9.80
CA ARG A 228 11.69 -4.78 9.21
C ARG A 228 12.36 -4.70 7.85
N ALA A 229 13.36 -5.56 7.63
CA ALA A 229 13.95 -5.82 6.33
C ALA A 229 14.08 -7.34 6.16
N VAL A 230 13.60 -7.87 5.03
CA VAL A 230 13.63 -9.30 4.72
C VAL A 230 14.25 -9.48 3.36
N GLN A 231 15.32 -10.26 3.32
CA GLN A 231 15.98 -10.71 2.11
C GLN A 231 15.62 -12.19 1.89
N GLU A 232 15.28 -12.57 0.68
CA GLU A 232 15.07 -13.95 0.31
C GLU A 232 16.44 -14.65 0.24
N LEU A 233 16.83 -15.26 1.35
CA LEU A 233 17.78 -16.37 1.32
C LEU A 233 16.97 -17.64 1.20
N ALA A 234 17.39 -18.54 0.35
CA ALA A 234 16.73 -19.79 0.00
C ALA A 234 16.46 -20.79 1.14
N LEU A 235 16.42 -20.36 2.37
CA LEU A 235 15.99 -21.10 3.58
C LEU A 235 15.74 -20.12 4.73
N SER A 236 14.51 -19.70 4.87
CA SER A 236 13.77 -19.37 6.10
C SER A 236 14.55 -18.97 7.35
N LEU A 237 14.68 -17.67 7.59
CA LEU A 237 14.49 -17.08 8.92
C LEU A 237 14.27 -15.56 8.71
N PRO A 238 13.23 -14.96 9.29
CA PRO A 238 13.11 -13.51 9.24
C PRO A 238 14.25 -12.92 10.09
N LEU A 239 15.24 -12.35 9.42
CA LEU A 239 16.31 -11.64 10.11
C LEU A 239 15.75 -10.29 10.56
N LEU A 240 15.45 -10.17 11.84
CA LEU A 240 15.16 -8.90 12.48
C LEU A 240 16.48 -8.13 12.59
N ILE A 241 16.80 -7.31 11.58
CA ILE A 241 17.95 -6.42 11.67
C ILE A 241 17.51 -5.19 12.46
N VAL A 242 17.80 -5.17 13.74
CA VAL A 242 17.80 -3.94 14.53
C VAL A 242 19.11 -3.24 14.20
N CYS A 243 19.11 -2.39 13.18
CA CYS A 243 20.27 -1.57 12.85
C CYS A 243 20.45 -0.46 13.88
N HIS A 244 21.31 -0.69 14.85
CA HIS A 244 21.72 0.29 15.87
C HIS A 244 22.12 1.68 15.30
N PRO A 245 22.78 1.82 14.12
CA PRO A 245 23.09 3.11 13.53
C PRO A 245 21.87 3.88 12.98
N VAL A 246 20.85 3.15 12.51
CA VAL A 246 19.63 3.75 11.97
C VAL A 246 18.76 4.33 13.09
N LEU A 247 18.71 3.67 14.25
CA LEU A 247 18.04 4.19 15.45
C LEU A 247 18.67 5.49 15.95
N ALA A 248 20.01 5.60 15.97
CA ALA A 248 20.69 6.81 16.35
C ALA A 248 20.48 7.96 15.37
N PHE A 249 20.32 7.67 14.07
CA PHE A 249 20.04 8.65 13.04
C PHE A 249 18.57 9.10 13.05
N LEU A 250 17.64 8.18 13.26
CA LEU A 250 16.21 8.49 13.45
C LEU A 250 16.03 9.39 14.68
N HIS A 251 16.72 9.11 15.78
CA HIS A 251 16.67 9.94 16.98
C HIS A 251 17.07 11.41 16.71
N ARG A 252 18.09 11.65 15.88
CA ARG A 252 18.52 13.01 15.52
C ARG A 252 17.56 13.77 14.59
N LYS A 253 16.74 13.10 13.80
CA LYS A 253 15.77 13.74 12.87
C LYS A 253 14.39 13.97 13.47
N PHE A 254 14.04 13.27 14.54
CA PHE A 254 12.76 13.44 15.23
C PHE A 254 12.83 14.38 16.45
N THR A 255 14.00 14.95 16.70
CA THR A 255 14.20 15.98 17.73
C THR A 255 14.08 17.36 17.08
N LEU A 256 12.90 17.77 16.73
CA LEU A 256 12.52 19.14 16.37
C LEU A 256 11.29 19.54 17.17
#